data_976b1f13abc22df1a4d5cab09a88a8fe
#
_entry.id   976b1f13abc22df1a4d5cab09a88a8fe
#
_cell.length_a   1.000
_cell.length_b   1.000
_cell.length_c   1.000
_cell.angle_alpha   90.00
_cell.angle_beta   90.00
_cell.angle_gamma   90.00
#
_symmetry.space_group_name_H-M   'P 1'
#
loop_
_entity.id
_entity.type
_entity.pdbx_description
1 polymer ?
#
loop_
_entity_poly.entity_id
_entity_poly.type
_entity_poly.pdbx_seq_one_letter_code
_entity_poly.pdbx_strand_id
1 'polypeptide(L)'
;MRLLAPAVSVGLLLPFSMMAQTDRTIVDLVLPTDNDALFSGDGPAFYQYVERNYKGMESTPWEGGRYGFVRDPTETSAGTVYTRFHEGIDIKPVHRDANGEPVDQVRAIADGKIVHTNLVPGHSNYGCYVVIEHRWGGSNYYSLYGHLSTITVKPGQAVQKGEPIAVMGYTGKGINRERAHVHLELNLLLSHAFESWHDTFFKDDPNYNGIYNGMNLAGLDIARLYLALRKNPSLTIPEFLKDEEISYKVTLPKSRHFELPKLYPWMLTAGTRNPKSSWEVSFARSGLPLKIEPSDQSVTQPELSYIEKSSIDSSYLTRDEISGRGASAHLKDYGRQLMRLLIYPD
;
A
#
# COMPACT_ATOMS: atom_id res chain seq x y z
N MET A 1 -72.60 20.43 4.49
CA MET A 1 -71.45 20.34 3.50
C MET A 1 -70.18 20.87 4.20
N ARG A 2 -69.39 20.02 4.77
CA ARG A 2 -68.11 20.39 5.47
C ARG A 2 -66.98 20.04 4.53
N LEU A 3 -66.24 21.05 4.11
CA LEU A 3 -65.02 20.91 3.31
C LEU A 3 -63.87 20.48 4.22
N LEU A 4 -63.24 19.34 3.91
CA LEU A 4 -62.01 18.87 4.48
C LEU A 4 -60.83 19.47 3.69
N ALA A 5 -59.95 20.21 4.36
CA ALA A 5 -58.69 20.68 3.82
C ALA A 5 -57.62 19.57 3.85
N PRO A 6 -56.77 19.45 2.83
CA PRO A 6 -55.68 18.47 2.86
C PRO A 6 -54.54 18.93 3.76
N ALA A 7 -54.05 18.02 4.62
CA ALA A 7 -52.84 18.21 5.41
C ALA A 7 -51.61 18.08 4.51
N VAL A 8 -50.83 19.15 4.40
CA VAL A 8 -49.49 19.14 3.77
C VAL A 8 -48.48 18.70 4.79
N SER A 9 -47.94 17.51 4.65
CA SER A 9 -46.79 17.03 5.44
C SER A 9 -45.48 17.63 4.88
N VAL A 10 -44.92 18.58 5.62
CA VAL A 10 -43.58 19.12 5.39
C VAL A 10 -42.59 18.10 5.88
N GLY A 11 -41.97 17.36 4.96
CA GLY A 11 -40.83 16.50 5.27
C GLY A 11 -39.59 17.35 5.65
N LEU A 12 -39.19 17.28 6.90
CA LEU A 12 -37.91 17.86 7.33
C LEU A 12 -36.75 17.11 6.67
N LEU A 13 -36.19 17.69 5.61
CA LEU A 13 -34.88 17.30 5.09
C LEU A 13 -33.82 17.77 6.08
N LEU A 14 -33.33 16.83 6.93
CA LEU A 14 -32.13 17.06 7.72
C LEU A 14 -30.96 17.27 6.77
N PRO A 15 -30.17 18.35 6.93
CA PRO A 15 -28.97 18.54 6.10
C PRO A 15 -28.00 17.40 6.41
N PHE A 16 -27.58 16.67 5.36
CA PHE A 16 -26.42 15.81 5.37
C PHE A 16 -25.24 16.70 5.75
N SER A 17 -24.82 16.64 7.00
CA SER A 17 -23.59 17.29 7.47
C SER A 17 -22.44 16.60 6.73
N MET A 18 -21.83 17.29 5.77
CA MET A 18 -20.50 16.93 5.26
C MET A 18 -19.56 17.02 6.48
N MET A 19 -19.31 15.89 7.15
CA MET A 19 -18.24 15.83 8.12
C MET A 19 -16.95 16.09 7.37
N ALA A 20 -16.39 17.28 7.55
CA ALA A 20 -15.04 17.58 7.13
C ALA A 20 -14.14 16.56 7.83
N GLN A 21 -13.34 15.80 7.06
CA GLN A 21 -12.36 14.88 7.56
C GLN A 21 -11.40 15.66 8.46
N THR A 22 -11.50 15.48 9.78
CA THR A 22 -10.65 16.19 10.74
C THR A 22 -9.23 15.67 10.56
N ASP A 23 -8.28 16.57 10.36
CA ASP A 23 -6.85 16.25 10.32
C ASP A 23 -6.42 15.77 11.72
N ARG A 24 -6.41 14.46 11.90
CA ARG A 24 -5.97 13.83 13.15
C ARG A 24 -4.48 13.58 13.06
N THR A 25 -3.71 14.00 14.03
CA THR A 25 -2.29 13.69 14.12
C THR A 25 -2.09 12.22 14.54
N ILE A 26 -3.00 11.70 15.36
CA ILE A 26 -2.93 10.36 15.94
C ILE A 26 -3.50 9.34 14.97
N VAL A 27 -2.74 8.26 14.76
CA VAL A 27 -3.15 7.08 13.99
C VAL A 27 -3.93 6.15 14.92
N ASP A 28 -5.22 5.98 14.64
CA ASP A 28 -6.12 5.13 15.43
C ASP A 28 -6.73 4.05 14.53
N LEU A 29 -6.20 2.82 14.61
CA LEU A 29 -6.54 1.71 13.74
C LEU A 29 -7.29 0.60 14.49
N VAL A 30 -8.22 -0.06 13.76
CA VAL A 30 -8.79 -1.37 14.12
C VAL A 30 -8.41 -2.41 13.06
N LEU A 31 -8.41 -3.69 13.42
CA LEU A 31 -8.26 -4.76 12.44
C LEU A 31 -9.48 -4.78 11.49
N PRO A 32 -9.27 -5.12 10.20
CA PRO A 32 -10.34 -5.11 9.21
C PRO A 32 -11.32 -6.27 9.37
N THR A 33 -11.00 -7.29 10.15
CA THR A 33 -11.82 -8.48 10.40
C THR A 33 -11.84 -8.83 11.89
N ASP A 34 -12.59 -9.87 12.26
CA ASP A 34 -12.64 -10.39 13.63
C ASP A 34 -11.40 -11.23 14.01
N ASN A 35 -10.49 -11.49 13.06
CA ASN A 35 -9.25 -12.21 13.33
C ASN A 35 -8.25 -11.31 14.08
N ASP A 36 -8.11 -11.52 15.38
CA ASP A 36 -7.22 -10.75 16.26
C ASP A 36 -5.94 -11.52 16.68
N ALA A 37 -5.69 -12.69 16.09
CA ALA A 37 -4.56 -13.55 16.41
C ALA A 37 -3.19 -12.89 16.23
N LEU A 38 -3.09 -11.78 15.47
CA LEU A 38 -1.91 -10.93 15.41
C LEU A 38 -1.45 -10.50 16.81
N PHE A 39 -2.38 -10.18 17.67
CA PHE A 39 -2.11 -9.61 18.99
C PHE A 39 -1.68 -10.66 20.03
N SER A 40 -1.98 -11.93 19.79
CA SER A 40 -1.47 -13.05 20.59
C SER A 40 -0.15 -13.60 20.07
N GLY A 41 0.29 -13.13 18.88
CA GLY A 41 1.50 -13.62 18.21
C GLY A 41 1.30 -14.97 17.51
N ASP A 42 0.05 -15.41 17.32
CA ASP A 42 -0.26 -16.64 16.59
C ASP A 42 -0.27 -16.37 15.07
N GLY A 43 0.92 -16.40 14.48
CA GLY A 43 1.09 -16.18 13.03
C GLY A 43 0.29 -17.15 12.16
N PRO A 44 0.34 -18.48 12.41
CA PRO A 44 -0.46 -19.46 11.66
C PRO A 44 -1.97 -19.23 11.72
N ALA A 45 -2.49 -18.72 12.83
CA ALA A 45 -3.92 -18.40 12.97
C ALA A 45 -4.27 -17.06 12.28
N PHE A 46 -3.34 -16.11 12.22
CA PHE A 46 -3.58 -14.78 11.65
C PHE A 46 -3.36 -14.73 10.14
N TYR A 47 -2.18 -15.19 9.66
CA TYR A 47 -1.80 -15.04 8.26
C TYR A 47 -2.29 -16.20 7.39
N GLN A 48 -2.82 -15.86 6.21
CA GLN A 48 -3.13 -16.86 5.19
C GLN A 48 -1.82 -17.38 4.59
N TYR A 49 -1.69 -18.71 4.50
CA TYR A 49 -0.55 -19.36 3.87
C TYR A 49 -0.50 -19.11 2.35
N VAL A 50 0.68 -19.28 1.77
CA VAL A 50 0.87 -19.41 0.32
C VAL A 50 1.22 -20.85 -0.03
N GLU A 51 0.77 -21.32 -1.18
CA GLU A 51 1.26 -22.58 -1.75
C GLU A 51 2.64 -22.35 -2.33
N ARG A 52 3.58 -23.22 -1.99
CA ARG A 52 4.97 -23.14 -2.41
C ARG A 52 5.46 -24.52 -2.87
N ASN A 53 6.02 -24.56 -4.07
CA ASN A 53 6.84 -25.69 -4.51
C ASN A 53 8.28 -25.20 -4.67
N TYR A 54 9.18 -25.67 -3.82
CA TYR A 54 10.59 -25.30 -3.86
C TYR A 54 11.45 -26.55 -3.82
N LYS A 55 12.30 -26.74 -4.85
CA LYS A 55 13.15 -27.93 -5.04
C LYS A 55 12.36 -29.25 -4.99
N GLY A 56 11.15 -29.26 -5.55
CA GLY A 56 10.26 -30.42 -5.59
C GLY A 56 9.53 -30.71 -4.27
N MET A 57 9.68 -29.88 -3.25
CA MET A 57 8.95 -29.98 -1.99
C MET A 57 7.77 -29.01 -1.97
N GLU A 58 6.57 -29.55 -1.80
CA GLU A 58 5.37 -28.75 -1.59
C GLU A 58 5.24 -28.35 -0.12
N SER A 59 4.81 -27.14 0.13
CA SER A 59 4.61 -26.58 1.47
C SER A 59 3.59 -25.46 1.46
N THR A 60 3.04 -25.15 2.65
CA THR A 60 2.05 -24.10 2.85
C THR A 60 2.50 -23.13 3.97
N PRO A 61 3.61 -22.39 3.76
CA PRO A 61 4.14 -21.50 4.78
C PRO A 61 3.21 -20.30 5.01
N TRP A 62 2.76 -20.12 6.24
CA TRP A 62 1.96 -18.95 6.64
C TRP A 62 2.75 -17.64 6.57
N GLU A 63 4.07 -17.71 6.70
CA GLU A 63 4.96 -16.56 6.58
C GLU A 63 4.83 -15.86 5.22
N GLY A 64 4.39 -16.58 4.19
CA GLY A 64 4.09 -16.00 2.87
C GLY A 64 2.94 -15.00 2.86
N GLY A 65 2.12 -14.95 3.91
CA GLY A 65 1.07 -13.95 4.13
C GLY A 65 1.54 -12.68 4.85
N ARG A 66 2.81 -12.62 5.30
CA ARG A 66 3.39 -11.45 5.95
C ARG A 66 3.85 -10.40 4.94
N TYR A 67 3.97 -9.16 5.40
CA TYR A 67 4.64 -8.10 4.66
C TYR A 67 6.14 -8.38 4.48
N GLY A 68 6.69 -8.00 3.32
CA GLY A 68 8.12 -8.08 3.04
C GLY A 68 8.52 -9.12 1.99
N PHE A 69 9.82 -9.39 1.88
CA PHE A 69 10.37 -10.44 0.99
C PHE A 69 10.15 -11.81 1.64
N VAL A 70 9.02 -12.43 1.36
CA VAL A 70 8.56 -13.68 2.00
C VAL A 70 8.14 -14.76 1.02
N ARG A 71 8.17 -14.47 -0.28
CA ARG A 71 7.73 -15.34 -1.38
C ARG A 71 8.87 -15.60 -2.36
N ASP A 72 8.73 -16.64 -3.19
CA ASP A 72 9.65 -17.06 -4.25
C ASP A 72 11.10 -17.26 -3.73
N PRO A 73 11.33 -18.34 -2.95
CA PRO A 73 12.66 -18.66 -2.44
C PRO A 73 13.62 -18.95 -3.59
N THR A 74 14.80 -18.31 -3.55
CA THR A 74 15.86 -18.43 -4.56
C THR A 74 17.17 -18.75 -3.88
N GLU A 75 17.92 -19.73 -4.39
CA GLU A 75 19.23 -20.08 -3.88
C GLU A 75 20.30 -19.09 -4.36
N THR A 76 21.12 -18.63 -3.43
CA THR A 76 22.23 -17.72 -3.71
C THR A 76 23.50 -18.22 -3.03
N SER A 77 24.64 -17.59 -3.31
CA SER A 77 25.89 -17.88 -2.62
C SER A 77 25.86 -17.59 -1.11
N ALA A 78 24.89 -16.81 -0.65
CA ALA A 78 24.67 -16.47 0.76
C ALA A 78 23.55 -17.33 1.42
N GLY A 79 23.05 -18.35 0.72
CA GLY A 79 21.93 -19.18 1.13
C GLY A 79 20.62 -18.83 0.41
N THR A 80 19.51 -19.41 0.88
CA THR A 80 18.20 -19.14 0.30
C THR A 80 17.69 -17.78 0.73
N VAL A 81 17.29 -16.97 -0.24
CA VAL A 81 16.62 -15.66 -0.04
C VAL A 81 15.24 -15.68 -0.68
N TYR A 82 14.32 -14.85 -0.20
CA TYR A 82 13.02 -14.66 -0.80
C TYR A 82 13.06 -13.41 -1.68
N THR A 83 12.66 -13.54 -2.94
CA THR A 83 12.87 -12.49 -3.96
C THR A 83 11.61 -11.74 -4.33
N ARG A 84 10.43 -12.31 -4.02
CA ARG A 84 9.15 -11.64 -4.27
C ARG A 84 8.65 -10.94 -3.02
N PHE A 85 8.49 -9.63 -3.17
CA PHE A 85 7.96 -8.75 -2.14
C PHE A 85 6.42 -8.89 -2.03
N HIS A 86 5.91 -8.82 -0.82
CA HIS A 86 4.48 -8.76 -0.50
C HIS A 86 4.19 -7.40 0.16
N GLU A 87 3.37 -6.59 -0.50
CA GLU A 87 3.15 -5.17 -0.18
C GLU A 87 2.27 -4.96 1.05
N GLY A 88 1.54 -5.98 1.47
CA GLY A 88 0.61 -5.93 2.59
C GLY A 88 0.67 -7.16 3.46
N ILE A 89 -0.46 -7.49 4.06
CA ILE A 89 -0.67 -8.70 4.86
C ILE A 89 -1.92 -9.44 4.40
N ASP A 90 -1.86 -10.77 4.35
CA ASP A 90 -2.98 -11.64 4.01
C ASP A 90 -3.62 -12.16 5.29
N ILE A 91 -4.81 -11.68 5.65
CA ILE A 91 -5.50 -12.02 6.90
C ILE A 91 -6.49 -13.15 6.64
N LYS A 92 -6.30 -14.26 7.35
CA LYS A 92 -7.09 -15.49 7.25
C LYS A 92 -8.52 -15.30 7.74
N PRO A 93 -9.54 -15.92 7.10
CA PRO A 93 -10.91 -15.91 7.61
C PRO A 93 -11.04 -16.68 8.93
N VAL A 94 -11.93 -16.24 9.79
CA VAL A 94 -12.33 -16.94 11.01
C VAL A 94 -13.72 -17.57 10.88
N HIS A 95 -14.52 -17.10 9.93
CA HIS A 95 -15.88 -17.59 9.70
C HIS A 95 -16.07 -18.13 8.28
N ARG A 96 -16.67 -19.30 8.20
CA ARG A 96 -17.10 -19.90 6.91
C ARG A 96 -18.51 -20.44 7.05
N ASP A 97 -19.27 -20.38 5.98
CA ASP A 97 -20.61 -21.00 5.91
C ASP A 97 -20.54 -22.53 5.77
N ALA A 98 -21.71 -23.18 5.68
CA ALA A 98 -21.82 -24.62 5.51
C ALA A 98 -21.19 -25.16 4.21
N ASN A 99 -21.00 -24.31 3.21
CA ASN A 99 -20.35 -24.66 1.93
C ASN A 99 -18.85 -24.37 1.94
N GLY A 100 -18.32 -23.85 3.05
CA GLY A 100 -16.91 -23.46 3.21
C GLY A 100 -16.58 -22.08 2.61
N GLU A 101 -17.60 -21.28 2.23
CA GLU A 101 -17.37 -19.92 1.74
C GLU A 101 -16.99 -18.98 2.90
N PRO A 102 -16.00 -18.06 2.72
CA PRO A 102 -15.67 -17.06 3.73
C PRO A 102 -16.85 -16.08 3.88
N VAL A 103 -17.25 -15.81 5.12
CA VAL A 103 -18.36 -14.90 5.42
C VAL A 103 -17.94 -13.72 6.31
N ASP A 104 -16.63 -13.58 6.56
CA ASP A 104 -16.09 -12.50 7.37
C ASP A 104 -16.40 -11.15 6.74
N GLN A 105 -16.95 -10.24 7.54
CA GLN A 105 -17.08 -8.84 7.14
C GLN A 105 -15.70 -8.17 7.12
N VAL A 106 -15.44 -7.39 6.08
CA VAL A 106 -14.28 -6.52 5.99
C VAL A 106 -14.69 -5.09 6.35
N ARG A 107 -13.96 -4.48 7.27
CA ARG A 107 -14.25 -3.16 7.86
C ARG A 107 -13.15 -2.16 7.54
N ALA A 108 -13.51 -0.88 7.47
CA ALA A 108 -12.56 0.21 7.38
C ALA A 108 -11.65 0.23 8.63
N ILE A 109 -10.33 0.23 8.42
CA ILE A 109 -9.36 0.23 9.53
C ILE A 109 -9.34 1.55 10.32
N ALA A 110 -9.80 2.64 9.71
CA ALA A 110 -9.89 3.99 10.29
C ALA A 110 -10.97 4.81 9.59
N ASP A 111 -11.32 5.97 10.15
CA ASP A 111 -12.15 6.97 9.48
C ASP A 111 -11.48 7.37 8.15
N GLY A 112 -12.29 7.54 7.09
CA GLY A 112 -11.76 7.90 5.79
C GLY A 112 -12.82 8.14 4.73
N LYS A 113 -12.36 8.23 3.49
CA LYS A 113 -13.19 8.40 2.32
C LYS A 113 -12.85 7.31 1.29
N ILE A 114 -13.87 6.62 0.80
CA ILE A 114 -13.69 5.68 -0.31
C ILE A 114 -13.26 6.47 -1.55
N VAL A 115 -12.09 6.16 -2.08
CA VAL A 115 -11.54 6.84 -3.27
C VAL A 115 -11.55 5.96 -4.50
N HIS A 116 -11.56 4.63 -4.32
CA HIS A 116 -11.61 3.68 -5.43
C HIS A 116 -12.31 2.38 -5.06
N THR A 117 -12.99 1.78 -6.02
CA THR A 117 -13.51 0.41 -5.96
C THR A 117 -13.29 -0.28 -7.31
N ASN A 118 -12.62 -1.43 -7.31
CA ASN A 118 -12.58 -2.32 -8.47
C ASN A 118 -13.59 -3.45 -8.28
N LEU A 119 -14.59 -3.54 -9.17
CA LEU A 119 -15.67 -4.55 -9.13
C LEU A 119 -15.45 -5.70 -10.12
N VAL A 120 -14.40 -5.63 -10.95
CA VAL A 120 -14.10 -6.64 -11.98
C VAL A 120 -12.85 -7.41 -11.58
N PRO A 121 -12.96 -8.69 -11.18
CA PRO A 121 -11.83 -9.47 -10.67
C PRO A 121 -10.61 -9.52 -11.60
N GLY A 122 -10.84 -9.52 -12.91
CA GLY A 122 -9.78 -9.61 -13.93
C GLY A 122 -8.99 -8.31 -14.15
N HIS A 123 -9.40 -7.19 -13.58
CA HIS A 123 -8.75 -5.88 -13.76
C HIS A 123 -7.56 -5.63 -12.82
N SER A 124 -7.30 -6.56 -11.89
CA SER A 124 -6.18 -6.44 -10.95
C SER A 124 -5.81 -7.81 -10.36
N ASN A 125 -4.56 -7.99 -9.99
CA ASN A 125 -4.13 -9.12 -9.17
C ASN A 125 -4.80 -9.12 -7.77
N TYR A 126 -5.21 -7.95 -7.26
CA TYR A 126 -6.00 -7.82 -6.03
C TYR A 126 -7.45 -8.32 -6.18
N GLY A 127 -7.89 -8.69 -7.40
CA GLY A 127 -9.27 -9.04 -7.67
C GLY A 127 -10.21 -7.84 -7.48
N CYS A 128 -11.36 -8.07 -6.85
CA CYS A 128 -12.20 -6.97 -6.37
C CYS A 128 -11.56 -6.34 -5.14
N TYR A 129 -11.44 -5.00 -5.14
CA TYR A 129 -10.79 -4.30 -4.03
C TYR A 129 -11.34 -2.89 -3.80
N VAL A 130 -11.11 -2.38 -2.61
CA VAL A 130 -11.48 -1.03 -2.16
C VAL A 130 -10.23 -0.29 -1.74
N VAL A 131 -10.15 1.03 -2.04
CA VAL A 131 -9.15 1.93 -1.47
C VAL A 131 -9.84 3.03 -0.68
N ILE A 132 -9.35 3.24 0.55
CA ILE A 132 -9.81 4.30 1.45
C ILE A 132 -8.68 5.29 1.67
N GLU A 133 -8.97 6.57 1.45
CA GLU A 133 -8.08 7.68 1.81
C GLU A 133 -8.30 8.06 3.28
N HIS A 134 -7.21 8.10 4.04
CA HIS A 134 -7.13 8.58 5.41
C HIS A 134 -6.26 9.82 5.49
N ARG A 135 -6.48 10.68 6.49
CA ARG A 135 -5.67 11.89 6.67
C ARG A 135 -5.11 11.96 8.08
N TRP A 136 -3.76 11.93 8.18
CA TRP A 136 -3.04 12.04 9.44
C TRP A 136 -1.85 13.00 9.31
N GLY A 137 -1.75 13.97 10.23
CA GLY A 137 -0.61 14.90 10.31
C GLY A 137 -0.38 15.70 9.03
N GLY A 138 -1.44 16.10 8.33
CA GLY A 138 -1.37 16.88 7.10
C GLY A 138 -1.11 16.08 5.83
N SER A 139 -0.88 14.76 5.91
CA SER A 139 -0.64 13.87 4.77
C SER A 139 -1.77 12.88 4.56
N ASN A 140 -1.99 12.45 3.31
CA ASN A 140 -2.94 11.42 2.97
C ASN A 140 -2.24 10.06 2.89
N TYR A 141 -2.92 9.03 3.41
CA TYR A 141 -2.51 7.63 3.39
C TYR A 141 -3.66 6.78 2.86
N TYR A 142 -3.35 5.63 2.25
CA TYR A 142 -4.34 4.86 1.52
C TYR A 142 -4.35 3.41 1.99
N SER A 143 -5.45 2.97 2.62
CA SER A 143 -5.62 1.55 2.89
C SER A 143 -6.28 0.86 1.70
N LEU A 144 -5.77 -0.33 1.35
CA LEU A 144 -6.28 -1.17 0.27
C LEU A 144 -6.73 -2.50 0.85
N TYR A 145 -7.92 -2.95 0.44
CA TYR A 145 -8.56 -4.21 0.86
C TYR A 145 -8.83 -5.06 -0.38
N GLY A 146 -8.04 -6.10 -0.59
CA GLY A 146 -8.10 -6.95 -1.78
C GLY A 146 -8.85 -8.26 -1.59
N HIS A 147 -9.06 -8.96 -2.69
CA HIS A 147 -9.66 -10.30 -2.83
C HIS A 147 -11.11 -10.41 -2.35
N LEU A 148 -11.85 -9.29 -2.38
CA LEU A 148 -13.21 -9.20 -1.87
C LEU A 148 -14.21 -9.96 -2.75
N SER A 149 -15.24 -10.55 -2.12
CA SER A 149 -16.37 -11.18 -2.82
C SER A 149 -17.48 -10.19 -3.13
N THR A 150 -17.80 -9.31 -2.17
CA THR A 150 -18.87 -8.31 -2.27
C THR A 150 -18.36 -6.98 -1.71
N ILE A 151 -18.58 -5.89 -2.45
CA ILE A 151 -18.28 -4.52 -2.02
C ILE A 151 -19.59 -3.78 -1.82
N THR A 152 -19.79 -3.16 -0.64
CA THR A 152 -21.03 -2.49 -0.24
C THR A 152 -20.94 -0.97 -0.26
N VAL A 153 -19.77 -0.41 -0.56
CA VAL A 153 -19.47 1.02 -0.58
C VAL A 153 -19.12 1.49 -2.00
N LYS A 154 -19.10 2.81 -2.21
CA LYS A 154 -18.79 3.42 -3.51
C LYS A 154 -17.83 4.61 -3.35
N PRO A 155 -17.07 4.98 -4.39
CA PRO A 155 -16.23 6.16 -4.38
C PRO A 155 -16.99 7.43 -4.00
N GLY A 156 -16.38 8.27 -3.18
CA GLY A 156 -16.96 9.48 -2.64
C GLY A 156 -17.64 9.32 -1.27
N GLN A 157 -17.94 8.09 -0.84
CA GLN A 157 -18.56 7.80 0.46
C GLN A 157 -17.56 8.01 1.59
N ALA A 158 -17.96 8.72 2.66
CA ALA A 158 -17.25 8.74 3.92
C ALA A 158 -17.55 7.45 4.71
N VAL A 159 -16.56 6.92 5.41
CA VAL A 159 -16.68 5.74 6.27
C VAL A 159 -16.04 6.01 7.62
N GLN A 160 -16.55 5.37 8.66
CA GLN A 160 -16.01 5.42 10.01
C GLN A 160 -15.13 4.20 10.29
N LYS A 161 -14.21 4.34 11.23
CA LYS A 161 -13.42 3.23 11.76
C LYS A 161 -14.32 2.08 12.22
N GLY A 162 -14.07 0.87 11.72
CA GLY A 162 -14.86 -0.32 12.03
C GLY A 162 -16.14 -0.47 11.22
N GLU A 163 -16.49 0.48 10.34
CA GLU A 163 -17.67 0.37 9.46
C GLU A 163 -17.48 -0.75 8.43
N PRO A 164 -18.47 -1.66 8.26
CA PRO A 164 -18.43 -2.68 7.22
C PRO A 164 -18.41 -2.08 5.81
N ILE A 165 -17.46 -2.50 4.98
CA ILE A 165 -17.28 -2.01 3.60
C ILE A 165 -17.40 -3.12 2.56
N ALA A 166 -17.19 -4.38 2.96
CA ALA A 166 -17.16 -5.52 2.06
C ALA A 166 -17.32 -6.84 2.79
N VAL A 167 -17.38 -7.94 2.03
CA VAL A 167 -17.24 -9.32 2.52
C VAL A 167 -15.95 -9.90 1.93
N MET A 168 -15.21 -10.64 2.77
CA MET A 168 -14.01 -11.37 2.36
C MET A 168 -14.33 -12.35 1.23
N GLY A 169 -13.36 -12.56 0.34
CA GLY A 169 -13.49 -13.49 -0.77
C GLY A 169 -12.15 -14.13 -1.16
N TYR A 170 -12.08 -14.51 -2.42
CA TYR A 170 -10.89 -15.08 -3.05
C TYR A 170 -10.80 -14.68 -4.53
N THR A 171 -11.31 -13.49 -4.85
CA THR A 171 -11.18 -12.92 -6.20
C THR A 171 -9.73 -12.55 -6.52
N GLY A 172 -9.38 -12.56 -7.79
CA GLY A 172 -8.02 -12.28 -8.24
C GLY A 172 -7.28 -13.53 -8.72
N LYS A 173 -6.07 -13.34 -9.22
CA LYS A 173 -5.31 -14.39 -9.90
C LYS A 173 -4.68 -15.37 -8.91
N GLY A 174 -4.95 -16.69 -9.10
CA GLY A 174 -4.25 -17.75 -8.37
C GLY A 174 -4.71 -17.94 -6.92
N ILE A 175 -5.90 -17.45 -6.56
CA ILE A 175 -6.48 -17.64 -5.23
C ILE A 175 -7.73 -18.50 -5.38
N ASN A 176 -7.88 -19.49 -4.51
CA ASN A 176 -9.02 -20.38 -4.42
C ASN A 176 -9.74 -20.20 -3.08
N ARG A 177 -10.87 -20.88 -2.89
CA ARG A 177 -11.70 -20.78 -1.70
C ARG A 177 -10.96 -21.17 -0.40
N GLU A 178 -10.09 -22.17 -0.45
CA GLU A 178 -9.31 -22.64 0.69
C GLU A 178 -8.33 -21.55 1.15
N ARG A 179 -7.82 -20.77 0.20
CA ARG A 179 -6.89 -19.66 0.42
C ARG A 179 -7.58 -18.31 0.49
N ALA A 180 -8.90 -18.28 0.70
CA ALA A 180 -9.62 -17.02 0.90
C ALA A 180 -9.00 -16.19 2.04
N HIS A 181 -8.87 -14.89 1.82
CA HIS A 181 -8.32 -13.93 2.78
C HIS A 181 -8.65 -12.49 2.38
N VAL A 182 -8.50 -11.56 3.28
CA VAL A 182 -8.37 -10.15 2.91
C VAL A 182 -6.90 -9.78 2.83
N HIS A 183 -6.48 -9.28 1.66
CA HIS A 183 -5.18 -8.62 1.50
C HIS A 183 -5.32 -7.17 1.95
N LEU A 184 -4.58 -6.79 2.99
CA LEU A 184 -4.62 -5.45 3.58
C LEU A 184 -3.28 -4.74 3.39
N GLU A 185 -3.34 -3.53 2.83
CA GLU A 185 -2.20 -2.61 2.76
C GLU A 185 -2.52 -1.28 3.45
N LEU A 186 -1.48 -0.58 3.88
CA LEU A 186 -1.50 0.85 4.15
C LEU A 186 -0.36 1.50 3.38
N ASN A 187 -0.68 2.49 2.53
CA ASN A 187 0.19 2.94 1.46
C ASN A 187 0.41 4.46 1.47
N LEU A 188 1.55 4.86 0.92
CA LEU A 188 1.80 6.17 0.35
C LEU A 188 1.44 6.16 -1.14
N LEU A 189 0.83 7.23 -1.64
CA LEU A 189 0.66 7.47 -3.08
C LEU A 189 1.94 8.12 -3.62
N LEU A 190 2.50 7.58 -4.70
CA LEU A 190 3.76 8.07 -5.26
C LEU A 190 3.57 9.30 -6.14
N SER A 191 2.54 9.31 -7.02
CA SER A 191 2.32 10.43 -7.94
C SER A 191 0.88 10.49 -8.44
N HIS A 192 0.34 11.70 -8.62
CA HIS A 192 -0.92 11.91 -9.35
C HIS A 192 -0.76 11.83 -10.87
N ALA A 193 0.46 11.87 -11.39
CA ALA A 193 0.74 11.72 -12.81
C ALA A 193 0.81 10.24 -13.28
N PHE A 194 0.45 9.28 -12.40
CA PHE A 194 0.61 7.85 -12.65
C PHE A 194 -0.06 7.37 -13.94
N GLU A 195 -1.30 7.78 -14.24
CA GLU A 195 -2.01 7.32 -15.44
C GLU A 195 -1.25 7.68 -16.71
N SER A 196 -0.86 8.96 -16.86
CA SER A 196 -0.10 9.42 -18.04
C SER A 196 1.29 8.78 -18.13
N TRP A 197 1.94 8.52 -16.98
CA TRP A 197 3.20 7.80 -16.93
C TRP A 197 3.02 6.34 -17.37
N HIS A 198 1.98 5.67 -16.85
CA HIS A 198 1.66 4.28 -17.18
C HIS A 198 1.37 4.13 -18.69
N ASP A 199 0.53 4.97 -19.24
CA ASP A 199 0.21 4.97 -20.67
C ASP A 199 1.45 5.21 -21.57
N THR A 200 2.47 5.89 -21.04
CA THR A 200 3.73 6.11 -21.76
C THR A 200 4.63 4.89 -21.77
N PHE A 201 4.76 4.21 -20.63
CA PHE A 201 5.77 3.15 -20.45
C PHE A 201 5.20 1.73 -20.52
N PHE A 202 3.88 1.55 -20.32
CA PHE A 202 3.19 0.25 -20.27
C PHE A 202 2.00 0.20 -21.23
N LYS A 203 2.21 0.59 -22.50
CA LYS A 203 1.16 0.74 -23.52
C LYS A 203 0.34 -0.53 -23.78
N ASP A 204 0.93 -1.70 -23.58
CA ASP A 204 0.31 -3.00 -23.82
C ASP A 204 -0.38 -3.58 -22.57
N ASP A 205 -0.30 -2.88 -21.43
CA ASP A 205 -0.91 -3.28 -20.16
C ASP A 205 -1.92 -2.20 -19.70
N PRO A 206 -3.21 -2.37 -19.97
CA PRO A 206 -4.19 -1.33 -19.69
C PRO A 206 -4.37 -1.09 -18.19
N ASN A 207 -4.30 0.18 -17.77
CA ASN A 207 -4.59 0.60 -16.41
C ASN A 207 -6.09 0.80 -16.19
N TYR A 208 -6.74 -0.12 -15.48
CA TYR A 208 -8.16 -0.05 -15.14
C TYR A 208 -8.44 0.68 -13.80
N ASN A 209 -7.41 1.04 -13.05
CA ASN A 209 -7.53 1.44 -11.66
C ASN A 209 -7.06 2.88 -11.40
N GLY A 210 -6.78 3.65 -12.45
CA GLY A 210 -6.32 5.02 -12.33
C GLY A 210 -5.07 5.12 -11.47
N ILE A 211 -5.00 6.16 -10.64
CA ILE A 211 -3.86 6.38 -9.73
C ILE A 211 -3.82 5.39 -8.56
N TYR A 212 -4.86 4.58 -8.35
CA TYR A 212 -4.93 3.56 -7.28
C TYR A 212 -4.49 2.17 -7.71
N ASN A 213 -3.72 2.09 -8.77
CA ASN A 213 -2.98 0.92 -9.20
C ASN A 213 -1.85 0.60 -8.20
N GLY A 214 -1.61 -0.69 -7.91
CA GLY A 214 -0.58 -1.11 -6.94
C GLY A 214 0.84 -0.64 -7.24
N MET A 215 1.18 -0.35 -8.51
CA MET A 215 2.49 0.23 -8.85
C MET A 215 2.69 1.65 -8.32
N ASN A 216 1.61 2.38 -8.05
CA ASN A 216 1.63 3.75 -7.52
C ASN A 216 1.42 3.82 -6.02
N LEU A 217 1.25 2.68 -5.36
CA LEU A 217 1.00 2.54 -3.94
C LEU A 217 2.22 1.88 -3.27
N ALA A 218 2.88 2.63 -2.38
CA ALA A 218 4.05 2.14 -1.64
C ALA A 218 3.61 1.72 -0.23
N GLY A 219 3.49 0.39 -0.03
CA GLY A 219 3.03 -0.21 1.22
C GLY A 219 4.04 -0.12 2.36
N LEU A 220 3.55 0.10 3.57
CA LEU A 220 4.30 -0.02 4.81
C LEU A 220 3.89 -1.28 5.59
N ASP A 221 4.75 -1.75 6.51
CA ASP A 221 4.44 -2.93 7.35
C ASP A 221 3.32 -2.61 8.35
N ILE A 222 2.08 -2.81 7.89
CA ILE A 222 0.88 -2.51 8.69
C ILE A 222 0.75 -3.45 9.91
N ALA A 223 1.22 -4.70 9.84
CA ALA A 223 1.20 -5.58 11.00
C ALA A 223 2.11 -5.06 12.11
N ARG A 224 3.33 -4.63 11.77
CA ARG A 224 4.26 -3.99 12.70
C ARG A 224 3.69 -2.67 13.24
N LEU A 225 2.98 -1.90 12.41
CA LEU A 225 2.31 -0.67 12.85
C LEU A 225 1.22 -0.95 13.88
N TYR A 226 0.34 -1.96 13.68
CA TYR A 226 -0.65 -2.37 14.69
C TYR A 226 0.00 -2.71 16.03
N LEU A 227 1.09 -3.50 16.00
CA LEU A 227 1.81 -3.90 17.21
C LEU A 227 2.51 -2.70 17.89
N ALA A 228 3.03 -1.75 17.10
CA ALA A 228 3.65 -0.53 17.60
C ALA A 228 2.62 0.41 18.26
N LEU A 229 1.46 0.60 17.64
CA LEU A 229 0.35 1.41 18.18
C LEU A 229 -0.20 0.85 19.50
N ARG A 230 -0.22 -0.47 19.70
CA ARG A 230 -0.58 -1.05 20.99
C ARG A 230 0.39 -0.69 22.12
N LYS A 231 1.68 -0.52 21.77
CA LYS A 231 2.73 -0.12 22.73
C LYS A 231 2.77 1.39 22.94
N ASN A 232 2.53 2.15 21.89
CA ASN A 232 2.51 3.61 21.88
C ASN A 232 1.30 4.12 21.07
N PRO A 233 0.13 4.36 21.72
CA PRO A 233 -1.07 4.85 21.05
C PRO A 233 -0.96 6.25 20.44
N SER A 234 0.09 7.01 20.78
CA SER A 234 0.35 8.34 20.22
C SER A 234 1.33 8.32 19.03
N LEU A 235 1.77 7.13 18.58
CA LEU A 235 2.71 6.97 17.48
C LEU A 235 2.13 7.54 16.19
N THR A 236 2.93 8.32 15.48
CA THR A 236 2.60 8.84 14.14
C THR A 236 3.26 8.01 13.05
N ILE A 237 2.76 8.10 11.79
CA ILE A 237 3.38 7.39 10.66
C ILE A 237 4.85 7.84 10.44
N PRO A 238 5.19 9.14 10.47
CA PRO A 238 6.59 9.56 10.35
C PRO A 238 7.50 8.98 11.44
N GLU A 239 7.04 8.91 12.70
CA GLU A 239 7.80 8.30 13.80
C GLU A 239 7.96 6.79 13.59
N PHE A 240 6.90 6.10 13.14
CA PHE A 240 6.97 4.69 12.82
C PHE A 240 7.98 4.39 11.71
N LEU A 241 8.05 5.23 10.67
CA LEU A 241 8.95 5.05 9.53
C LEU A 241 10.38 5.55 9.79
N LYS A 242 10.62 6.29 10.87
CA LYS A 242 11.95 6.84 11.19
C LYS A 242 12.99 5.74 11.42
N ASP A 243 12.56 4.58 11.92
CA ASP A 243 13.44 3.45 12.23
C ASP A 243 13.53 2.44 11.06
N GLU A 244 12.93 2.77 9.88
CA GLU A 244 13.10 1.95 8.68
C GLU A 244 14.53 2.09 8.13
N GLU A 245 15.10 0.95 7.75
CA GLU A 245 16.42 0.89 7.16
C GLU A 245 16.44 1.48 5.75
N ILE A 246 17.38 2.40 5.50
CA ILE A 246 17.64 2.94 4.17
C ILE A 246 18.48 1.93 3.39
N SER A 247 17.87 1.30 2.40
CA SER A 247 18.54 0.32 1.55
C SER A 247 19.23 0.92 0.34
N TYR A 248 18.61 1.93 -0.27
CA TYR A 248 19.20 2.62 -1.41
C TYR A 248 18.76 4.07 -1.48
N LYS A 249 19.52 4.85 -2.26
CA LYS A 249 19.18 6.24 -2.54
C LYS A 249 19.29 6.51 -4.04
N VAL A 250 18.39 7.37 -4.53
CA VAL A 250 18.37 7.79 -5.91
C VAL A 250 18.41 9.31 -5.99
N THR A 251 19.33 9.83 -6.78
CA THR A 251 19.36 11.24 -7.16
C THR A 251 18.42 11.46 -8.34
N LEU A 252 17.44 12.35 -8.16
CA LEU A 252 16.45 12.73 -9.17
C LEU A 252 16.78 14.12 -9.72
N PRO A 253 16.66 14.36 -11.05
CA PRO A 253 16.71 15.72 -11.60
C PRO A 253 15.76 16.66 -10.88
N LYS A 254 16.12 17.93 -10.80
CA LYS A 254 15.20 18.95 -10.27
C LYS A 254 14.00 19.07 -11.20
N SER A 255 12.81 18.82 -10.66
CA SER A 255 11.54 18.88 -11.35
C SER A 255 10.50 19.68 -10.57
N ARG A 256 9.68 20.47 -11.27
CA ARG A 256 8.49 21.10 -10.70
C ARG A 256 7.36 20.11 -10.44
N HIS A 257 7.45 18.93 -11.07
CA HIS A 257 6.45 17.86 -10.97
C HIS A 257 6.74 16.89 -9.83
N PHE A 258 7.85 17.06 -9.09
CA PHE A 258 8.15 16.24 -7.93
C PHE A 258 7.20 16.53 -6.77
N GLU A 259 6.19 15.67 -6.57
CA GLU A 259 5.08 15.91 -5.65
C GLU A 259 5.33 15.40 -4.23
N LEU A 260 6.18 14.39 -4.02
CA LEU A 260 6.38 13.78 -2.70
C LEU A 260 6.63 14.80 -1.57
N PRO A 261 7.42 15.88 -1.76
CA PRO A 261 7.60 16.90 -0.73
C PRO A 261 6.32 17.65 -0.33
N LYS A 262 5.31 17.68 -1.20
CA LYS A 262 4.00 18.29 -0.94
C LYS A 262 3.04 17.29 -0.30
N LEU A 263 3.06 16.04 -0.78
CA LEU A 263 2.22 14.96 -0.27
C LEU A 263 2.65 14.55 1.14
N TYR A 264 3.96 14.50 1.37
CA TYR A 264 4.57 14.03 2.61
C TYR A 264 5.67 15.01 3.10
N PRO A 265 5.29 16.19 3.62
CA PRO A 265 6.26 17.21 4.07
C PRO A 265 7.24 16.70 5.14
N TRP A 266 6.86 15.68 5.89
CA TRP A 266 7.69 15.05 6.92
C TRP A 266 8.92 14.32 6.37
N MET A 267 8.95 13.96 5.07
CA MET A 267 10.14 13.38 4.43
C MET A 267 11.27 14.38 4.22
N LEU A 268 10.94 15.67 4.19
CA LEU A 268 11.95 16.71 3.99
C LEU A 268 12.81 16.91 5.23
N THR A 269 14.11 16.97 5.06
CA THR A 269 15.01 17.42 6.12
C THR A 269 14.69 18.86 6.52
N ALA A 270 14.64 19.13 7.81
CA ALA A 270 14.27 20.46 8.33
C ALA A 270 15.15 21.56 7.72
N GLY A 271 14.50 22.66 7.29
CA GLY A 271 15.17 23.80 6.66
C GLY A 271 15.36 23.70 5.14
N THR A 272 15.02 22.56 4.54
CA THR A 272 15.17 22.34 3.09
C THR A 272 13.96 22.87 2.34
N ARG A 273 14.15 23.87 1.45
CA ARG A 273 13.05 24.42 0.64
C ARG A 273 13.23 24.23 -0.87
N ASN A 274 14.47 24.24 -1.38
CA ASN A 274 14.75 24.03 -2.81
C ASN A 274 16.17 23.48 -2.98
N PRO A 275 16.37 22.41 -3.77
CA PRO A 275 17.71 21.96 -4.15
C PRO A 275 18.32 22.95 -5.14
N LYS A 276 19.66 23.01 -5.20
CA LYS A 276 20.36 23.75 -6.23
C LYS A 276 20.20 23.03 -7.58
N SER A 277 20.48 21.72 -7.61
CA SER A 277 20.56 20.94 -8.86
C SER A 277 19.62 19.75 -8.90
N SER A 278 19.42 19.01 -7.80
CA SER A 278 18.69 17.73 -7.78
C SER A 278 18.15 17.44 -6.38
N TRP A 279 17.34 16.37 -6.30
CA TRP A 279 16.89 15.78 -5.05
C TRP A 279 17.53 14.40 -4.84
N GLU A 280 17.95 14.08 -3.63
CA GLU A 280 18.27 12.71 -3.23
C GLU A 280 17.12 12.14 -2.42
N VAL A 281 16.55 11.02 -2.86
CA VAL A 281 15.47 10.30 -2.17
C VAL A 281 16.01 9.00 -1.62
N SER A 282 15.78 8.77 -0.33
CA SER A 282 16.14 7.52 0.36
C SER A 282 14.95 6.57 0.38
N PHE A 283 15.21 5.29 0.11
CA PHE A 283 14.18 4.24 0.02
C PHE A 283 14.52 3.06 0.93
N ALA A 284 13.46 2.41 1.47
CA ALA A 284 13.55 1.06 1.99
C ALA A 284 13.68 0.04 0.84
N ARG A 285 14.00 -1.22 1.14
CA ARG A 285 14.09 -2.32 0.15
C ARG A 285 12.81 -2.49 -0.67
N SER A 286 11.67 -2.19 -0.07
CA SER A 286 10.35 -2.27 -0.69
C SER A 286 10.10 -1.23 -1.78
N GLY A 287 10.97 -0.22 -1.94
CA GLY A 287 10.69 0.96 -2.75
C GLY A 287 9.90 2.04 -2.01
N LEU A 288 9.62 1.87 -0.71
CA LEU A 288 8.96 2.88 0.12
C LEU A 288 9.89 4.09 0.30
N PRO A 289 9.50 5.31 -0.13
CA PRO A 289 10.29 6.51 0.11
C PRO A 289 10.26 6.90 1.58
N LEU A 290 11.43 7.22 2.15
CA LEU A 290 11.60 7.48 3.59
C LEU A 290 12.06 8.91 3.87
N LYS A 291 12.92 9.48 3.01
CA LYS A 291 13.55 10.76 3.25
C LYS A 291 13.88 11.46 1.93
N ILE A 292 13.80 12.79 1.92
CA ILE A 292 14.12 13.64 0.77
C ILE A 292 15.10 14.73 1.22
N GLU A 293 16.23 14.80 0.52
CA GLU A 293 17.31 15.76 0.79
C GLU A 293 17.69 16.54 -0.49
N PRO A 294 18.11 17.80 -0.37
CA PRO A 294 18.66 18.50 -1.52
C PRO A 294 20.02 17.91 -1.88
N SER A 295 20.33 17.86 -3.16
CA SER A 295 21.63 17.45 -3.66
C SER A 295 22.20 18.51 -4.61
N ASP A 296 23.52 18.72 -4.55
CA ASP A 296 24.29 19.59 -5.46
C ASP A 296 24.75 18.82 -6.70
N GLN A 297 24.54 17.51 -6.74
CA GLN A 297 24.88 16.66 -7.90
C GLN A 297 23.97 17.00 -9.08
N SER A 298 24.55 17.28 -10.24
CA SER A 298 23.78 17.52 -11.47
C SER A 298 23.57 16.23 -12.20
N VAL A 299 22.30 15.83 -12.33
CA VAL A 299 21.88 14.63 -13.07
C VAL A 299 20.80 14.98 -14.08
N THR A 300 20.78 14.29 -15.22
CA THR A 300 19.78 14.47 -16.29
C THR A 300 18.70 13.39 -16.29
N GLN A 301 18.88 12.35 -15.51
CA GLN A 301 17.97 11.24 -15.32
C GLN A 301 18.14 10.68 -13.90
N PRO A 302 17.21 9.86 -13.38
CA PRO A 302 17.40 9.19 -12.10
C PRO A 302 18.66 8.34 -12.06
N GLU A 303 19.50 8.55 -11.03
CA GLU A 303 20.78 7.84 -10.83
C GLU A 303 20.85 7.26 -9.41
N LEU A 304 21.31 6.01 -9.31
CA LEU A 304 21.57 5.40 -8.01
C LEU A 304 22.78 6.09 -7.35
N SER A 305 22.56 6.70 -6.18
CA SER A 305 23.61 7.40 -5.43
C SER A 305 24.15 6.59 -4.24
N TYR A 306 23.35 5.64 -3.74
CA TYR A 306 23.74 4.76 -2.63
C TYR A 306 23.02 3.42 -2.75
N ILE A 307 23.69 2.35 -2.35
CA ILE A 307 23.12 1.03 -2.10
C ILE A 307 23.76 0.44 -0.84
N GLU A 308 22.95 -0.20 0.02
CA GLU A 308 23.46 -0.92 1.18
C GLU A 308 24.42 -2.05 0.77
N LYS A 309 25.35 -2.38 1.67
CA LYS A 309 26.29 -3.48 1.42
C LYS A 309 25.56 -4.81 1.43
N SER A 310 25.75 -5.61 0.38
CA SER A 310 25.16 -6.93 0.24
C SER A 310 26.17 -7.95 -0.29
N SER A 311 26.06 -9.20 0.14
CA SER A 311 26.80 -10.34 -0.40
C SER A 311 26.17 -10.91 -1.66
N ILE A 312 24.91 -10.57 -1.94
CA ILE A 312 24.15 -11.01 -3.12
C ILE A 312 23.81 -9.84 -4.03
N ASP A 313 23.40 -10.13 -5.27
CA ASP A 313 22.95 -9.11 -6.22
C ASP A 313 21.73 -8.35 -5.65
N SER A 314 21.70 -7.03 -5.84
CA SER A 314 20.66 -6.16 -5.30
C SER A 314 19.29 -6.46 -5.91
N SER A 315 19.22 -7.02 -7.13
CA SER A 315 17.96 -7.37 -7.81
C SER A 315 17.07 -8.32 -6.99
N TYR A 316 17.69 -9.17 -6.17
CA TYR A 316 16.94 -10.10 -5.31
C TYR A 316 16.14 -9.40 -4.20
N LEU A 317 16.58 -8.23 -3.76
CA LEU A 317 16.02 -7.56 -2.57
C LEU A 317 15.56 -6.12 -2.85
N THR A 318 15.42 -5.74 -4.12
CA THR A 318 14.93 -4.42 -4.54
C THR A 318 13.84 -4.53 -5.61
N ARG A 319 13.02 -5.60 -5.56
CA ARG A 319 11.93 -5.85 -6.52
C ARG A 319 12.39 -5.84 -7.97
N ASP A 320 13.63 -6.26 -8.21
CA ASP A 320 14.32 -6.24 -9.51
C ASP A 320 14.57 -4.84 -10.10
N GLU A 321 14.53 -3.79 -9.29
CA GLU A 321 14.73 -2.39 -9.70
C GLU A 321 16.21 -2.04 -9.87
N ILE A 322 17.10 -2.67 -9.09
CA ILE A 322 18.53 -2.42 -9.03
C ILE A 322 19.26 -3.73 -9.31
N SER A 323 20.31 -3.69 -10.14
CA SER A 323 21.21 -4.83 -10.39
C SER A 323 22.62 -4.49 -9.94
N GLY A 324 23.42 -5.53 -9.65
CA GLY A 324 24.79 -5.40 -9.21
C GLY A 324 24.93 -5.26 -7.69
N ARG A 325 26.17 -4.95 -7.22
CA ARG A 325 26.52 -4.83 -5.81
C ARG A 325 27.56 -3.72 -5.60
N GLY A 326 27.45 -2.98 -4.50
CA GLY A 326 28.42 -1.93 -4.16
C GLY A 326 28.64 -0.96 -5.33
N ALA A 327 29.88 -0.75 -5.76
CA ALA A 327 30.20 0.18 -6.84
C ALA A 327 29.72 -0.23 -8.23
N SER A 328 29.33 -1.50 -8.45
CA SER A 328 28.74 -1.96 -9.71
C SER A 328 27.21 -1.90 -9.75
N ALA A 329 26.59 -1.53 -8.63
CA ALA A 329 25.14 -1.42 -8.58
C ALA A 329 24.62 -0.26 -9.44
N HIS A 330 23.51 -0.48 -10.11
CA HIS A 330 22.86 0.52 -10.98
C HIS A 330 21.36 0.26 -11.10
N LEU A 331 20.59 1.30 -11.36
CA LEU A 331 19.18 1.17 -11.71
C LEU A 331 19.03 0.40 -13.01
N LYS A 332 18.22 -0.64 -13.01
CA LYS A 332 17.74 -1.28 -14.24
C LYS A 332 16.78 -0.34 -15.00
N ASP A 333 16.48 -0.62 -16.25
CA ASP A 333 15.55 0.21 -17.03
C ASP A 333 14.18 0.32 -16.36
N TYR A 334 13.67 -0.79 -15.84
CA TYR A 334 12.41 -0.80 -15.07
C TYR A 334 12.50 0.08 -13.81
N GLY A 335 13.55 -0.07 -13.00
CA GLY A 335 13.78 0.77 -11.83
C GLY A 335 13.91 2.25 -12.17
N ARG A 336 14.60 2.58 -13.28
CA ARG A 336 14.71 3.95 -13.79
C ARG A 336 13.34 4.52 -14.21
N GLN A 337 12.50 3.70 -14.86
CA GLN A 337 11.13 4.09 -15.22
C GLN A 337 10.29 4.38 -13.97
N LEU A 338 10.36 3.53 -12.93
CA LEU A 338 9.68 3.78 -11.67
C LEU A 338 10.14 5.08 -10.99
N MET A 339 11.45 5.35 -10.98
CA MET A 339 11.96 6.62 -10.43
C MET A 339 11.49 7.83 -11.25
N ARG A 340 11.32 7.69 -12.57
CA ARG A 340 10.74 8.76 -13.42
C ARG A 340 9.29 9.05 -13.11
N LEU A 341 8.52 8.10 -12.56
CA LEU A 341 7.16 8.37 -12.07
C LEU A 341 7.13 9.56 -11.10
N LEU A 342 8.13 9.65 -10.22
CA LEU A 342 8.19 10.67 -9.17
C LEU A 342 8.36 12.10 -9.71
N ILE A 343 8.89 12.25 -10.92
CA ILE A 343 9.18 13.55 -11.56
C ILE A 343 8.48 13.71 -12.92
N TYR A 344 7.62 12.76 -13.32
CA TYR A 344 6.94 12.76 -14.60
C TYR A 344 6.11 14.05 -14.82
N PRO A 345 6.12 14.67 -16.03
CA PRO A 345 6.65 14.18 -17.31
C PRO A 345 8.10 14.58 -17.65
N ASP A 346 8.91 15.09 -16.72
CA ASP A 346 10.29 15.55 -16.95
C ASP A 346 11.30 14.39 -17.17
#